data_f27cf291cd045d70a85fbdeb8012fd31
#
_entry.id   f27cf291cd045d70a85fbdeb8012fd31
#
_cell.length_a   1.000
_cell.length_b   1.000
_cell.length_c   1.000
_cell.angle_alpha   90.00
_cell.angle_beta   90.00
_cell.angle_gamma   90.00
#
_symmetry.space_group_name_H-M   'P 1'
#
loop_
_entity.id
_entity.type
_entity.pdbx_description
1 polymer ?
#
loop_
_entity_poly.entity_id
_entity_poly.type
_entity_poly.pdbx_seq_one_letter_code
_entity_poly.pdbx_strand_id
1 'polypeptide(L)'
;GLCGASSTIRVARSALHFWEEPPISGEAGSGAIFFTGCPLRCVFCQNHQISQEGFGKPVTTERLAQMMLELQAQGALNINLVTPLHFSPHIIEAVTLAKEAGLTLPIVCNTSGYELPEVVQKVSSVIDIWLTDVKYADPQLAKELSYAADYPEMSMAALEVMHNSVMSRGGRKLDDDGRMLQGIIVRHLVMPTHADDSC
;
A
#
# COMPACT_ATOMS: atom_id res chain seq x y z
N GLY A 1 -5.25 5.29 17.70
CA GLY A 1 -6.11 4.51 16.78
C GLY A 1 -5.74 3.03 16.82
N LEU A 2 -6.51 2.17 16.14
CA LEU A 2 -6.28 0.72 16.08
C LEU A 2 -4.91 0.35 15.49
N CYS A 3 -4.38 1.16 14.56
CA CYS A 3 -3.06 0.96 13.96
C CYS A 3 -1.87 1.16 14.93
N GLY A 4 -2.10 1.64 16.14
CA GLY A 4 -1.04 1.94 17.12
C GLY A 4 -0.11 3.09 16.73
N ALA A 5 -0.34 3.74 15.57
CA ALA A 5 0.49 4.83 15.09
C ALA A 5 0.15 6.16 15.78
N SER A 6 1.19 6.96 16.04
CA SER A 6 1.11 8.38 16.40
C SER A 6 0.99 9.25 15.14
N SER A 7 0.91 10.56 15.31
CA SER A 7 0.99 11.52 14.18
C SER A 7 2.37 11.57 13.51
N THR A 8 3.40 10.97 14.12
CA THR A 8 4.77 10.96 13.60
C THR A 8 4.94 9.79 12.63
N ILE A 9 5.35 10.07 11.38
CA ILE A 9 5.69 9.04 10.41
C ILE A 9 6.80 8.15 10.97
N ARG A 10 6.64 6.83 10.84
CA ARG A 10 7.68 5.86 11.18
C ARG A 10 7.89 4.91 10.02
N VAL A 11 9.15 4.75 9.60
CA VAL A 11 9.57 3.87 8.52
C VAL A 11 10.45 2.77 9.09
N ALA A 12 10.10 1.53 8.80
CA ALA A 12 10.85 0.35 9.22
C ALA A 12 11.95 -0.01 8.23
N ARG A 13 11.68 0.14 6.93
CA ARG A 13 12.61 -0.22 5.85
C ARG A 13 12.37 0.64 4.62
N SER A 14 13.45 0.96 3.90
CA SER A 14 13.43 1.55 2.57
C SER A 14 14.50 0.84 1.74
N ALA A 15 14.11 0.09 0.69
CA ALA A 15 15.04 -0.68 -0.16
C ALA A 15 14.36 -1.14 -1.44
N LEU A 16 15.16 -1.52 -2.45
CA LEU A 16 14.66 -2.25 -3.61
C LEU A 16 14.09 -3.62 -3.17
N HIS A 17 12.93 -3.98 -3.75
CA HIS A 17 12.24 -5.25 -3.52
C HIS A 17 11.92 -5.91 -4.86
N PHE A 18 12.40 -7.13 -5.07
CA PHE A 18 12.37 -7.82 -6.37
C PHE A 18 11.25 -8.86 -6.49
N TRP A 19 10.46 -9.05 -5.43
CA TRP A 19 9.46 -10.11 -5.31
C TRP A 19 8.03 -9.55 -5.14
N GLU A 20 7.77 -8.38 -5.68
CA GLU A 20 6.41 -7.87 -5.82
C GLU A 20 5.79 -8.44 -7.10
N GLU A 21 4.52 -8.19 -7.38
CA GLU A 21 3.85 -8.66 -8.59
C GLU A 21 4.63 -8.27 -9.86
N PRO A 22 4.73 -9.17 -10.87
CA PRO A 22 5.55 -8.94 -12.07
C PRO A 22 5.32 -7.59 -12.77
N PRO A 23 4.07 -7.08 -12.91
CA PRO A 23 3.85 -5.76 -13.52
C PRO A 23 4.40 -4.57 -12.71
N ILE A 24 4.82 -4.80 -11.45
CA ILE A 24 5.34 -3.78 -10.54
C ILE A 24 6.86 -3.91 -10.38
N SER A 25 7.37 -5.10 -10.06
CA SER A 25 8.79 -5.27 -9.73
C SER A 25 9.69 -5.42 -10.96
N GLY A 26 9.19 -6.01 -12.06
CA GLY A 26 10.02 -6.32 -13.20
C GLY A 26 11.35 -6.96 -12.78
N GLU A 27 12.43 -6.69 -13.52
CA GLU A 27 13.78 -7.16 -13.18
C GLU A 27 14.55 -6.19 -12.27
N ALA A 28 14.27 -4.89 -12.35
CA ALA A 28 14.99 -3.87 -11.60
C ALA A 28 14.46 -3.64 -10.18
N GLY A 29 13.28 -4.16 -9.87
CA GLY A 29 12.66 -4.11 -8.55
C GLY A 29 11.82 -2.86 -8.29
N SER A 30 10.98 -3.00 -7.28
CA SER A 30 10.12 -1.94 -6.73
C SER A 30 10.84 -1.23 -5.59
N GLY A 31 10.76 0.10 -5.52
CA GLY A 31 11.32 0.89 -4.43
C GLY A 31 10.40 0.87 -3.22
N ALA A 32 10.51 -0.14 -2.36
CA ALA A 32 9.60 -0.37 -1.26
C ALA A 32 9.96 0.44 -0.01
N ILE A 33 8.97 1.15 0.55
CA ILE A 33 9.04 1.86 1.83
C ILE A 33 7.99 1.26 2.76
N PHE A 34 8.43 0.58 3.82
CA PHE A 34 7.57 -0.09 4.80
C PHE A 34 7.28 0.85 5.96
N PHE A 35 6.00 1.17 6.16
CA PHE A 35 5.57 2.00 7.28
C PHE A 35 5.23 1.15 8.50
N THR A 36 5.51 1.71 9.68
CA THR A 36 5.22 1.06 10.97
C THR A 36 3.74 1.21 11.31
N GLY A 37 3.14 0.12 11.79
CA GLY A 37 1.71 0.06 12.13
C GLY A 37 0.86 -0.51 11.01
N CYS A 38 -0.27 -1.08 11.39
CA CYS A 38 -1.27 -1.60 10.46
C CYS A 38 -2.65 -1.56 11.14
N PRO A 39 -3.73 -1.26 10.43
CA PRO A 39 -5.08 -1.30 11.01
C PRO A 39 -5.54 -2.73 11.33
N LEU A 40 -4.96 -3.75 10.70
CA LEU A 40 -5.23 -5.15 10.97
C LEU A 40 -4.23 -5.78 11.95
N ARG A 41 -4.68 -6.85 12.60
CA ARG A 41 -3.86 -7.67 13.52
C ARG A 41 -3.86 -9.13 13.07
N CYS A 42 -3.54 -9.36 11.78
CA CYS A 42 -3.53 -10.69 11.20
C CYS A 42 -2.60 -11.63 11.97
N VAL A 43 -3.11 -12.80 12.40
CA VAL A 43 -2.34 -13.81 13.15
C VAL A 43 -1.20 -14.43 12.32
N PHE A 44 -1.31 -14.37 10.98
CA PHE A 44 -0.33 -14.87 10.02
C PHE A 44 0.58 -13.77 9.44
N CYS A 45 0.62 -12.58 10.03
CA CYS A 45 1.37 -11.45 9.47
C CYS A 45 2.87 -11.75 9.44
N GLN A 46 3.46 -11.80 8.23
CA GLN A 46 4.90 -11.99 8.03
C GLN A 46 5.73 -10.81 8.52
N ASN A 47 5.13 -9.61 8.54
CA ASN A 47 5.76 -8.35 8.97
C ASN A 47 5.29 -7.92 10.36
N HIS A 48 5.02 -8.87 11.26
CA HIS A 48 4.37 -8.60 12.54
C HIS A 48 5.17 -7.62 13.42
N GLN A 49 6.51 -7.65 13.39
CA GLN A 49 7.36 -6.68 14.09
C GLN A 49 7.13 -5.25 13.63
N ILE A 50 6.90 -5.05 12.33
CA ILE A 50 6.62 -3.73 11.74
C ILE A 50 5.17 -3.33 12.04
N SER A 51 4.22 -4.23 11.79
CA SER A 51 2.80 -3.93 11.85
C SER A 51 2.23 -3.83 13.26
N GLN A 52 2.78 -4.58 14.24
CA GLN A 52 2.22 -4.70 15.59
C GLN A 52 3.17 -4.30 16.71
N GLU A 53 4.50 -4.53 16.57
CA GLU A 53 5.48 -4.24 17.62
C GLU A 53 6.10 -2.85 17.51
N GLY A 54 5.75 -2.07 16.48
CA GLY A 54 6.20 -0.71 16.34
C GLY A 54 7.65 -0.57 15.87
N PHE A 55 8.24 -1.63 15.26
CA PHE A 55 9.58 -1.53 14.71
C PHE A 55 9.64 -0.50 13.59
N GLY A 56 10.62 0.42 13.68
CA GLY A 56 10.85 1.49 12.72
C GLY A 56 11.38 2.75 13.39
N LYS A 57 11.84 3.71 12.59
CA LYS A 57 12.39 4.99 13.04
C LYS A 57 11.47 6.14 12.63
N PRO A 58 11.35 7.20 13.44
CA PRO A 58 10.64 8.40 13.02
C PRO A 58 11.36 9.07 11.86
N VAL A 59 10.60 9.59 10.91
CA VAL A 59 11.11 10.36 9.78
C VAL A 59 10.23 11.61 9.57
N THR A 60 10.82 12.67 9.02
CA THR A 60 10.05 13.84 8.58
C THR A 60 9.49 13.62 7.19
N THR A 61 8.56 14.46 6.77
CA THR A 61 7.98 14.44 5.43
C THR A 61 9.04 14.67 4.34
N GLU A 62 9.99 15.59 4.58
CA GLU A 62 11.11 15.87 3.68
C GLU A 62 12.04 14.66 3.57
N ARG A 63 12.31 13.96 4.70
CA ARG A 63 13.14 12.75 4.68
C ARG A 63 12.45 11.63 3.90
N LEU A 64 11.14 11.50 4.02
CA LEU A 64 10.36 10.54 3.25
C LEU A 64 10.43 10.85 1.74
N ALA A 65 10.32 12.12 1.35
CA ALA A 65 10.51 12.55 -0.04
C ALA A 65 11.92 12.22 -0.57
N GLN A 66 12.96 12.46 0.23
CA GLN A 66 14.34 12.09 -0.11
C GLN A 66 14.51 10.58 -0.30
N MET A 67 13.88 9.74 0.55
CA MET A 67 13.92 8.29 0.41
C MET A 67 13.34 7.83 -0.94
N MET A 68 12.27 8.47 -1.42
CA MET A 68 11.69 8.17 -2.73
C MET A 68 12.67 8.50 -3.87
N LEU A 69 13.35 9.65 -3.80
CA LEU A 69 14.37 10.05 -4.78
C LEU A 69 15.61 9.14 -4.73
N GLU A 70 16.03 8.72 -3.55
CA GLU A 70 17.12 7.76 -3.37
C GLU A 70 16.80 6.41 -4.02
N LEU A 71 15.56 5.93 -3.90
CA LEU A 71 15.12 4.70 -4.55
C LEU A 71 15.05 4.86 -6.07
N GLN A 72 14.58 6.00 -6.56
CA GLN A 72 14.63 6.31 -7.99
C GLN A 72 16.08 6.30 -8.52
N ALA A 73 17.01 6.92 -7.81
CA ALA A 73 18.43 6.94 -8.17
C ALA A 73 19.07 5.54 -8.15
N GLN A 74 18.55 4.60 -7.36
CA GLN A 74 18.96 3.19 -7.33
C GLN A 74 18.36 2.37 -8.47
N GLY A 75 17.51 2.95 -9.34
CA GLY A 75 16.91 2.29 -10.48
C GLY A 75 15.58 1.59 -10.19
N ALA A 76 14.88 1.93 -9.11
CA ALA A 76 13.55 1.43 -8.85
C ALA A 76 12.60 1.73 -10.02
N LEU A 77 11.65 0.84 -10.30
CA LEU A 77 10.64 1.02 -11.35
C LEU A 77 9.42 1.81 -10.88
N ASN A 78 9.20 1.90 -9.59
CA ASN A 78 8.14 2.65 -8.92
C ASN A 78 8.52 2.91 -7.46
N ILE A 79 7.73 3.72 -6.75
CA ILE A 79 7.80 3.88 -5.30
C ILE A 79 6.62 3.14 -4.69
N ASN A 80 6.90 2.05 -3.98
CA ASN A 80 5.91 1.19 -3.35
C ASN A 80 5.79 1.51 -1.85
N LEU A 81 4.71 2.18 -1.49
CA LEU A 81 4.38 2.58 -0.12
C LEU A 81 3.58 1.45 0.54
N VAL A 82 4.22 0.72 1.47
CA VAL A 82 3.61 -0.46 2.11
C VAL A 82 2.94 -0.05 3.42
N THR A 83 1.61 -0.19 3.47
CA THR A 83 0.72 0.18 4.57
C THR A 83 0.85 1.67 4.98
N PRO A 84 0.68 2.64 4.04
CA PRO A 84 0.95 4.05 4.30
C PRO A 84 -0.24 4.84 4.84
N LEU A 85 -1.50 4.35 4.70
CA LEU A 85 -2.70 5.19 4.72
C LEU A 85 -3.04 5.82 6.06
N HIS A 86 -2.58 5.25 7.16
CA HIS A 86 -2.70 5.89 8.48
C HIS A 86 -1.81 7.13 8.66
N PHE A 87 -0.90 7.39 7.69
CA PHE A 87 -0.11 8.63 7.58
C PHE A 87 -0.53 9.48 6.37
N SER A 88 -1.75 9.33 5.87
CA SER A 88 -2.23 9.92 4.60
C SER A 88 -1.91 11.41 4.38
N PRO A 89 -2.03 12.34 5.33
CA PRO A 89 -1.65 13.74 5.11
C PRO A 89 -0.17 13.90 4.77
N HIS A 90 0.69 13.20 5.51
CA HIS A 90 2.14 13.23 5.30
C HIS A 90 2.56 12.54 3.99
N ILE A 91 1.84 11.48 3.59
CA ILE A 91 2.08 10.81 2.31
C ILE A 91 1.81 11.76 1.14
N ILE A 92 0.68 12.48 1.18
CA ILE A 92 0.34 13.45 0.14
C ILE A 92 1.44 14.53 0.03
N GLU A 93 1.85 15.09 1.16
CA GLU A 93 2.89 16.12 1.23
C GLU A 93 4.24 15.58 0.73
N ALA A 94 4.69 14.39 1.22
CA ALA A 94 5.97 13.82 0.83
C ALA A 94 6.04 13.48 -0.67
N VAL A 95 4.97 12.93 -1.25
CA VAL A 95 4.91 12.63 -2.69
C VAL A 95 4.93 13.93 -3.49
N THR A 96 4.23 14.97 -3.05
CA THR A 96 4.25 16.29 -3.70
C THR A 96 5.66 16.86 -3.70
N LEU A 97 6.32 16.92 -2.54
CA LEU A 97 7.72 17.37 -2.42
C LEU A 97 8.69 16.56 -3.29
N ALA A 98 8.53 15.23 -3.33
CA ALA A 98 9.37 14.38 -4.15
C ALA A 98 9.17 14.65 -5.66
N LYS A 99 7.92 14.82 -6.10
CA LYS A 99 7.60 15.16 -7.51
C LYS A 99 8.16 16.54 -7.89
N GLU A 100 8.05 17.53 -7.03
CA GLU A 100 8.66 18.86 -7.22
C GLU A 100 10.20 18.80 -7.30
N ALA A 101 10.81 17.85 -6.57
CA ALA A 101 12.25 17.61 -6.59
C ALA A 101 12.72 16.64 -7.70
N GLY A 102 11.84 16.23 -8.63
CA GLY A 102 12.20 15.44 -9.80
C GLY A 102 11.87 13.94 -9.73
N LEU A 103 11.00 13.51 -8.83
CA LEU A 103 10.48 12.14 -8.86
C LEU A 103 9.55 11.95 -10.07
N THR A 104 9.90 11.02 -10.95
CA THR A 104 9.14 10.68 -12.17
C THR A 104 8.45 9.33 -12.10
N LEU A 105 8.80 8.50 -11.12
CA LEU A 105 8.28 7.15 -10.97
C LEU A 105 6.82 7.14 -10.52
N PRO A 106 6.01 6.13 -10.94
CA PRO A 106 4.68 5.93 -10.43
C PRO A 106 4.69 5.56 -8.94
N ILE A 107 3.65 6.00 -8.23
CA ILE A 107 3.47 5.74 -6.80
C ILE A 107 2.49 4.59 -6.63
N VAL A 108 2.95 3.52 -5.99
CA VAL A 108 2.15 2.35 -5.61
C VAL A 108 1.71 2.50 -4.15
N CYS A 109 0.43 2.32 -3.87
CA CYS A 109 -0.09 2.15 -2.52
C CYS A 109 -0.39 0.66 -2.29
N ASN A 110 0.47 0.02 -1.51
CA ASN A 110 0.33 -1.39 -1.12
C ASN A 110 -0.40 -1.45 0.22
N THR A 111 -1.64 -1.89 0.20
CA THR A 111 -2.54 -1.83 1.35
C THR A 111 -3.24 -3.15 1.63
N SER A 112 -3.62 -3.34 2.89
CA SER A 112 -4.39 -4.51 3.34
C SER A 112 -5.85 -4.53 2.84
N GLY A 113 -6.31 -3.47 2.19
CA GLY A 113 -7.71 -3.29 1.80
C GLY A 113 -8.62 -2.77 2.92
N TYR A 114 -8.22 -2.85 4.18
CA TYR A 114 -9.01 -2.39 5.33
C TYR A 114 -8.79 -0.89 5.55
N GLU A 115 -9.41 -0.09 4.69
CA GLU A 115 -9.17 1.35 4.62
C GLU A 115 -10.49 2.14 4.60
N LEU A 116 -10.48 3.33 5.19
CA LEU A 116 -11.62 4.24 5.12
C LEU A 116 -11.75 4.82 3.70
N PRO A 117 -12.92 4.72 3.05
CA PRO A 117 -13.13 5.26 1.70
C PRO A 117 -12.74 6.74 1.55
N GLU A 118 -13.01 7.57 2.55
CA GLU A 118 -12.64 8.99 2.55
C GLU A 118 -11.13 9.22 2.61
N VAL A 119 -10.36 8.32 3.23
CA VAL A 119 -8.89 8.38 3.23
C VAL A 119 -8.36 7.98 1.86
N VAL A 120 -8.88 6.90 1.28
CA VAL A 120 -8.55 6.46 -0.10
C VAL A 120 -8.82 7.59 -1.09
N GLN A 121 -9.99 8.22 -1.02
CA GLN A 121 -10.35 9.35 -1.89
C GLN A 121 -9.35 10.51 -1.79
N LYS A 122 -8.91 10.85 -0.58
CA LYS A 122 -7.95 11.96 -0.37
C LYS A 122 -6.58 11.67 -0.98
N VAL A 123 -6.04 10.45 -0.80
CA VAL A 123 -4.71 10.13 -1.31
C VAL A 123 -4.71 9.78 -2.80
N SER A 124 -5.87 9.52 -3.40
CA SER A 124 -6.00 9.16 -4.83
C SER A 124 -5.36 10.19 -5.78
N SER A 125 -5.19 11.43 -5.34
CA SER A 125 -4.54 12.48 -6.13
C SER A 125 -3.04 12.24 -6.35
N VAL A 126 -2.39 11.45 -5.50
CA VAL A 126 -0.95 11.19 -5.53
C VAL A 126 -0.59 9.72 -5.76
N ILE A 127 -1.58 8.82 -5.77
CA ILE A 127 -1.39 7.38 -6.00
C ILE A 127 -1.68 7.04 -7.47
N ASP A 128 -0.77 6.36 -8.12
CA ASP A 128 -0.92 5.93 -9.50
C ASP A 128 -1.40 4.47 -9.59
N ILE A 129 -0.91 3.61 -8.70
CA ILE A 129 -1.19 2.18 -8.70
C ILE A 129 -1.69 1.77 -7.31
N TRP A 130 -2.84 1.11 -7.27
CA TRP A 130 -3.34 0.46 -6.07
C TRP A 130 -2.96 -1.02 -6.09
N LEU A 131 -2.21 -1.47 -5.10
CA LEU A 131 -1.92 -2.86 -4.83
C LEU A 131 -2.63 -3.22 -3.52
N THR A 132 -3.84 -3.75 -3.62
CA THR A 132 -4.72 -3.95 -2.47
C THR A 132 -5.04 -5.42 -2.25
N ASP A 133 -5.20 -5.81 -0.98
CA ASP A 133 -5.68 -7.14 -0.65
C ASP A 133 -7.22 -7.14 -0.52
N VAL A 134 -7.84 -8.25 -0.93
CA VAL A 134 -9.18 -8.67 -0.52
C VAL A 134 -8.99 -10.04 0.15
N LYS A 135 -8.91 -10.04 1.49
CA LYS A 135 -8.45 -11.21 2.25
C LYS A 135 -9.57 -12.18 2.60
N TYR A 136 -10.76 -11.67 2.88
CA TYR A 136 -11.88 -12.44 3.40
C TYR A 136 -13.20 -12.01 2.76
N ALA A 137 -14.07 -12.98 2.48
CA ALA A 137 -15.49 -12.78 2.19
C ALA A 137 -16.35 -13.05 3.44
N ASP A 138 -15.90 -13.93 4.35
CA ASP A 138 -16.58 -14.26 5.59
C ASP A 138 -16.18 -13.31 6.74
N PRO A 139 -17.15 -12.55 7.34
CA PRO A 139 -16.92 -11.70 8.49
C PRO A 139 -16.41 -12.44 9.74
N GLN A 140 -16.81 -13.69 9.95
CA GLN A 140 -16.39 -14.48 11.10
C GLN A 140 -14.92 -14.87 10.97
N LEU A 141 -14.50 -15.30 9.77
CA LEU A 141 -13.10 -15.62 9.46
C LEU A 141 -12.23 -14.36 9.58
N ALA A 142 -12.69 -13.22 9.06
CA ALA A 142 -12.01 -11.93 9.20
C ALA A 142 -11.80 -11.51 10.67
N LYS A 143 -12.82 -11.74 11.51
CA LYS A 143 -12.73 -11.49 12.96
C LYS A 143 -11.72 -12.42 13.63
N GLU A 144 -11.74 -13.71 13.30
CA GLU A 144 -10.87 -14.72 13.89
C GLU A 144 -9.40 -14.49 13.51
N LEU A 145 -9.11 -14.27 12.22
CA LEU A 145 -7.75 -14.22 11.72
C LEU A 145 -7.14 -12.81 11.70
N SER A 146 -7.95 -11.73 11.74
CA SER A 146 -7.45 -10.35 11.63
C SER A 146 -8.10 -9.35 12.59
N TYR A 147 -8.99 -9.81 13.48
CA TYR A 147 -9.72 -9.00 14.47
C TYR A 147 -10.58 -7.89 13.84
N ALA A 148 -11.12 -8.12 12.63
CA ALA A 148 -11.86 -7.14 11.84
C ALA A 148 -13.09 -7.79 11.19
N ALA A 149 -14.20 -7.93 11.92
CA ALA A 149 -15.42 -8.56 11.43
C ALA A 149 -16.09 -7.79 10.27
N ASP A 150 -15.84 -6.50 10.17
CA ASP A 150 -16.33 -5.60 9.13
C ASP A 150 -15.40 -5.52 7.91
N TYR A 151 -14.33 -6.34 7.87
CA TYR A 151 -13.34 -6.32 6.80
C TYR A 151 -13.96 -6.49 5.39
N PRO A 152 -14.88 -7.46 5.13
CA PRO A 152 -15.43 -7.63 3.79
C PRO A 152 -16.14 -6.37 3.28
N GLU A 153 -16.96 -5.74 4.12
CA GLU A 153 -17.68 -4.51 3.78
C GLU A 153 -16.69 -3.35 3.54
N MET A 154 -15.77 -3.13 4.47
CA MET A 154 -14.81 -2.04 4.40
C MET A 154 -13.86 -2.17 3.21
N SER A 155 -13.38 -3.39 2.93
CA SER A 155 -12.47 -3.62 1.81
C SER A 155 -13.14 -3.41 0.45
N MET A 156 -14.40 -3.81 0.30
CA MET A 156 -15.16 -3.58 -0.93
C MET A 156 -15.47 -2.09 -1.12
N ALA A 157 -15.86 -1.36 -0.07
CA ALA A 157 -16.07 0.08 -0.14
C ALA A 157 -14.80 0.85 -0.50
N ALA A 158 -13.66 0.47 0.07
CA ALA A 158 -12.36 1.05 -0.27
C ALA A 158 -11.96 0.73 -1.73
N LEU A 159 -12.15 -0.52 -2.18
CA LEU A 159 -11.85 -0.96 -3.54
C LEU A 159 -12.68 -0.20 -4.58
N GLU A 160 -13.95 0.07 -4.31
CA GLU A 160 -14.80 0.88 -5.18
C GLU A 160 -14.23 2.29 -5.39
N VAL A 161 -13.78 2.95 -4.33
CA VAL A 161 -13.14 4.27 -4.44
C VAL A 161 -11.83 4.20 -5.20
N MET A 162 -10.99 3.18 -4.95
CA MET A 162 -9.75 2.94 -5.70
C MET A 162 -10.05 2.77 -7.19
N HIS A 163 -11.03 1.92 -7.54
CA HIS A 163 -11.47 1.69 -8.91
C HIS A 163 -11.93 2.99 -9.58
N ASN A 164 -12.83 3.74 -8.95
CA ASN A 164 -13.35 4.98 -9.49
C ASN A 164 -12.23 6.01 -9.70
N SER A 165 -11.23 6.07 -8.81
CA SER A 165 -10.08 6.96 -8.96
C SER A 165 -9.21 6.63 -10.17
N VAL A 166 -9.04 5.35 -10.50
CA VAL A 166 -8.30 4.90 -11.68
C VAL A 166 -9.11 5.13 -12.96
N MET A 167 -10.40 4.78 -12.94
CA MET A 167 -11.27 4.92 -14.11
C MET A 167 -11.45 6.39 -14.52
N SER A 168 -11.57 7.32 -13.56
CA SER A 168 -11.66 8.76 -13.83
C SER A 168 -10.42 9.34 -14.53
N ARG A 169 -9.27 8.65 -14.43
CA ARG A 169 -7.99 9.03 -15.07
C ARG A 169 -7.69 8.23 -16.35
N GLY A 170 -8.69 7.54 -16.91
CA GLY A 170 -8.58 6.78 -18.16
C GLY A 170 -8.22 5.30 -18.01
N GLY A 171 -8.36 4.74 -16.79
CA GLY A 171 -8.19 3.31 -16.55
C GLY A 171 -6.73 2.85 -16.44
N ARG A 172 -6.51 1.57 -16.67
CA ARG A 172 -5.18 0.95 -16.59
C ARG A 172 -4.25 1.46 -17.71
N LYS A 173 -3.00 1.75 -17.35
CA LYS A 173 -1.93 2.12 -18.27
C LYS A 173 -0.70 1.26 -18.00
N LEU A 174 -0.09 0.77 -19.10
CA LEU A 174 1.17 0.02 -19.09
C LEU A 174 2.18 0.77 -19.95
N ASP A 175 3.46 0.55 -19.68
CA ASP A 175 4.53 0.95 -20.59
C ASP A 175 4.77 -0.12 -21.67
N ASP A 176 5.74 0.12 -22.56
CA ASP A 176 6.08 -0.77 -23.68
C ASP A 176 6.62 -2.14 -23.22
N ASP A 177 7.13 -2.24 -22.00
CA ASP A 177 7.63 -3.49 -21.39
C ASP A 177 6.53 -4.23 -20.61
N GLY A 178 5.28 -3.71 -20.62
CA GLY A 178 4.14 -4.28 -19.88
C GLY A 178 4.11 -3.96 -18.40
N ARG A 179 4.95 -3.03 -17.92
CA ARG A 179 4.96 -2.58 -16.52
C ARG A 179 3.80 -1.62 -16.29
N MET A 180 3.21 -1.70 -15.10
CA MET A 180 2.06 -0.86 -14.75
C MET A 180 2.51 0.55 -14.39
N LEU A 181 1.93 1.54 -15.08
CA LEU A 181 2.09 2.96 -14.79
C LEU A 181 0.89 3.52 -14.04
N GLN A 182 -0.29 2.94 -14.21
CA GLN A 182 -1.54 3.29 -13.55
C GLN A 182 -2.47 2.08 -13.52
N GLY A 183 -3.13 1.82 -12.38
CA GLY A 183 -4.10 0.73 -12.33
C GLY A 183 -4.39 0.22 -10.92
N ILE A 184 -5.01 -0.96 -10.87
CA ILE A 184 -5.29 -1.70 -9.65
C ILE A 184 -4.83 -3.14 -9.84
N ILE A 185 -4.17 -3.68 -8.83
CA ILE A 185 -3.93 -5.11 -8.66
C ILE A 185 -4.60 -5.51 -7.35
N VAL A 186 -5.51 -6.47 -7.42
CA VAL A 186 -6.16 -7.05 -6.26
C VAL A 186 -5.48 -8.39 -5.95
N ARG A 187 -5.01 -8.53 -4.73
CA ARG A 187 -4.48 -9.81 -4.22
C ARG A 187 -5.51 -10.49 -3.35
N HIS A 188 -5.59 -11.79 -3.48
CA HIS A 188 -6.39 -12.62 -2.60
C HIS A 188 -5.53 -13.72 -2.00
N LEU A 189 -5.63 -13.90 -0.68
CA LEU A 189 -4.86 -14.91 0.05
C LEU A 189 -5.73 -16.15 0.29
N VAL A 190 -5.42 -17.21 -0.43
CA VAL A 190 -6.05 -18.52 -0.19
C VAL A 190 -5.41 -19.18 1.03
N MET A 191 -6.16 -19.32 2.10
CA MET A 191 -5.69 -19.89 3.36
C MET A 191 -5.89 -21.40 3.37
N PRO A 192 -4.93 -22.20 3.89
CA PRO A 192 -5.14 -23.62 4.14
C PRO A 192 -6.38 -23.82 5.02
N THR A 193 -7.22 -24.80 4.69
CA THR A 193 -8.50 -25.14 5.34
C THR A 193 -9.64 -24.11 5.20
N HIS A 194 -9.41 -22.98 4.50
CA HIS A 194 -10.40 -21.92 4.27
C HIS A 194 -10.50 -21.54 2.78
N ALA A 195 -10.26 -22.51 1.88
CA ALA A 195 -10.33 -22.25 0.44
C ALA A 195 -11.74 -21.86 -0.03
N ASP A 196 -12.79 -22.29 0.68
CA ASP A 196 -14.19 -21.96 0.34
C ASP A 196 -14.51 -20.47 0.52
N ASP A 197 -13.79 -19.75 1.38
CA ASP A 197 -13.90 -18.28 1.52
C ASP A 197 -13.38 -17.54 0.27
N SER A 198 -12.63 -18.24 -0.58
CA SER A 198 -12.02 -17.69 -1.80
C SER A 198 -12.89 -17.90 -3.06
N CYS A 199 -14.01 -18.61 -2.93
CA CYS A 199 -14.96 -18.89 -4.00
C CYS A 199 -16.24 -18.08 -3.82
#